data_ce7f01c53959f8b49a448af679a8f2c4
#
_entry.id   ce7f01c53959f8b49a448af679a8f2c4
#
_cell.length_a   1.000
_cell.length_b   1.000
_cell.length_c   1.000
_cell.angle_alpha   90.00
_cell.angle_beta   90.00
_cell.angle_gamma   90.00
#
_symmetry.space_group_name_H-M   'P 1'
#
loop_
_entity.id
_entity.type
_entity.pdbx_description
1 polymer ?
#
loop_
_entity_poly.entity_id
_entity_poly.type
_entity_poly.pdbx_seq_one_letter_code
_entity_poly.pdbx_strand_id
1 'polypeptide(L)'
;ALPPGLKGAHDPDFYEATLRKIMDAGIKYDSVAFKDASGTTTPAVVHETIKRARKLLGKDMNIVFHSHDTAGICIQQYVSALEAGANQVDLSMAPVSGGTCQPDVLTMWHALRGTEFDLGIDIKKVREAEAVFQDVMKDYILPPEAMTVSPEIIFSPLPGGALTTNTQMLRDNNLMDKFPEIVEAMAETVAKGGFGTSVTPVSQFYFQQAFNNVMFGPWKRIADGYGKMVLGYFGKTPVEPDKEVVKACADALGLEPTTEKVVDINDKDPSKGVEAAKAMLKKENLPTTDENIFITATCKEKGILYLTGKAQVNGMYKYDREAEAAKAKGEYTVTVNGKAYGVKLGKDSATVNGATYPISVDYGINEGTIAESVAAAPVAAAPVAGSGPATTVEAPMPGLVLRIDVKVGQSVKKNELLMVMEAMKMENEIYAPADGVVTKISVSQGQQLQSGDELMVIG
;
A
#
# COMPACT_ATOMS: atom_id res chain seq x y z
N ALA A 1 16.88 -1.44 -8.43
CA ALA A 1 18.31 -1.29 -8.66
C ALA A 1 19.02 -0.86 -7.38
N LEU A 2 20.25 -1.30 -7.20
CA LEU A 2 21.06 -0.85 -6.07
C LEU A 2 21.70 0.51 -6.42
N PRO A 3 21.96 1.35 -5.42
CA PRO A 3 22.80 2.52 -5.62
C PRO A 3 24.15 2.13 -6.25
N PRO A 4 24.73 3.00 -7.09
CA PRO A 4 26.04 2.73 -7.70
C PRO A 4 27.09 2.39 -6.64
N GLY A 5 27.85 1.31 -6.89
CA GLY A 5 28.94 0.87 -6.01
C GLY A 5 28.55 -0.09 -4.89
N LEU A 6 27.27 -0.33 -4.61
CA LEU A 6 26.84 -1.34 -3.65
C LEU A 6 26.95 -2.77 -4.26
N LYS A 7 27.46 -3.70 -3.46
CA LYS A 7 27.61 -5.12 -3.82
C LYS A 7 26.98 -6.01 -2.75
N GLY A 8 26.67 -7.25 -3.14
CA GLY A 8 26.18 -8.27 -2.20
C GLY A 8 24.68 -8.30 -1.99
N ALA A 9 23.92 -7.47 -2.72
CA ALA A 9 22.47 -7.53 -2.75
C ALA A 9 21.97 -7.27 -4.17
N HIS A 10 21.01 -8.08 -4.66
CA HIS A 10 20.31 -7.89 -5.94
C HIS A 10 21.21 -7.74 -7.18
N ASP A 11 22.42 -8.25 -7.12
CA ASP A 11 23.36 -8.36 -8.24
C ASP A 11 23.36 -9.79 -8.83
N PRO A 12 23.99 -10.05 -9.99
CA PRO A 12 24.05 -11.38 -10.57
C PRO A 12 24.70 -12.44 -9.66
N ASP A 13 25.67 -12.05 -8.84
CA ASP A 13 26.33 -12.96 -7.89
C ASP A 13 25.38 -13.39 -6.78
N PHE A 14 24.59 -12.47 -6.24
CA PHE A 14 23.57 -12.74 -5.24
C PHE A 14 22.49 -13.71 -5.76
N TYR A 15 21.97 -13.47 -6.96
CA TYR A 15 20.94 -14.32 -7.55
C TYR A 15 21.47 -15.70 -7.94
N GLU A 16 22.70 -15.79 -8.45
CA GLU A 16 23.36 -17.07 -8.73
C GLU A 16 23.53 -17.88 -7.44
N ALA A 17 24.05 -17.26 -6.38
CA ALA A 17 24.22 -17.92 -5.08
C ALA A 17 22.89 -18.37 -4.47
N THR A 18 21.83 -17.58 -4.62
CA THR A 18 20.47 -17.92 -4.15
C THR A 18 19.92 -19.12 -4.94
N LEU A 19 20.05 -19.11 -6.26
CA LEU A 19 19.59 -20.20 -7.13
C LEU A 19 20.33 -21.51 -6.78
N ARG A 20 21.64 -21.47 -6.55
CA ARG A 20 22.41 -22.65 -6.11
C ARG A 20 21.87 -23.23 -4.81
N LYS A 21 21.55 -22.41 -3.82
CA LYS A 21 20.96 -22.87 -2.55
C LYS A 21 19.61 -23.55 -2.76
N ILE A 22 18.77 -23.05 -3.67
CA ILE A 22 17.47 -23.67 -4.02
C ILE A 22 17.71 -25.05 -4.66
N MET A 23 18.66 -25.15 -5.59
CA MET A 23 19.03 -26.41 -6.23
C MET A 23 19.58 -27.42 -5.22
N ASP A 24 20.49 -26.99 -4.35
CA ASP A 24 21.14 -27.82 -3.33
C ASP A 24 20.13 -28.33 -2.27
N ALA A 25 19.04 -27.59 -2.04
CA ALA A 25 17.94 -28.02 -1.18
C ALA A 25 17.11 -29.17 -1.75
N GLY A 26 17.32 -29.56 -3.00
CA GLY A 26 16.64 -30.68 -3.66
C GLY A 26 15.15 -30.43 -3.90
N ILE A 27 14.71 -29.18 -3.91
CA ILE A 27 13.32 -28.80 -4.17
C ILE A 27 13.03 -29.03 -5.66
N LYS A 28 11.93 -29.74 -5.95
CA LYS A 28 11.44 -29.93 -7.33
C LYS A 28 10.65 -28.69 -7.78
N TYR A 29 10.95 -28.19 -8.96
CA TYR A 29 10.26 -27.06 -9.58
C TYR A 29 10.25 -27.24 -11.11
N ASP A 30 9.21 -26.75 -11.76
CA ASP A 30 9.01 -26.85 -13.21
C ASP A 30 9.49 -25.61 -13.95
N SER A 31 9.64 -24.49 -13.25
CA SER A 31 10.10 -23.23 -13.81
C SER A 31 10.78 -22.36 -12.73
N VAL A 32 11.58 -21.42 -13.19
CA VAL A 32 12.21 -20.40 -12.32
C VAL A 32 11.85 -19.02 -12.85
N ALA A 33 11.23 -18.19 -12.00
CA ALA A 33 10.89 -16.81 -12.32
C ALA A 33 11.86 -15.85 -11.65
N PHE A 34 12.44 -14.96 -12.44
CA PHE A 34 13.20 -13.81 -11.97
C PHE A 34 12.29 -12.57 -12.04
N LYS A 35 12.16 -11.86 -10.93
CA LYS A 35 11.25 -10.72 -10.81
C LYS A 35 11.99 -9.44 -10.48
N ASP A 36 11.86 -8.44 -11.35
CA ASP A 36 12.17 -7.04 -11.03
C ASP A 36 10.89 -6.29 -10.69
N ALA A 37 10.54 -6.25 -9.42
CA ALA A 37 9.27 -5.70 -8.95
C ALA A 37 9.12 -4.19 -9.16
N SER A 38 10.21 -3.45 -9.33
CA SER A 38 10.24 -2.00 -9.55
C SER A 38 10.52 -1.60 -10.99
N GLY A 39 10.98 -2.54 -11.83
CA GLY A 39 11.34 -2.23 -13.22
C GLY A 39 12.60 -1.36 -13.35
N THR A 40 13.50 -1.41 -12.37
CA THR A 40 14.66 -0.49 -12.29
C THR A 40 16.01 -1.17 -12.55
N THR A 41 16.04 -2.48 -12.70
CA THR A 41 17.26 -3.23 -13.00
C THR A 41 17.75 -2.89 -14.42
N THR A 42 19.03 -2.60 -14.58
CA THR A 42 19.55 -2.28 -15.92
C THR A 42 19.48 -3.51 -16.83
N PRO A 43 19.23 -3.34 -18.15
CA PRO A 43 19.20 -4.45 -19.10
C PRO A 43 20.45 -5.32 -19.08
N ALA A 44 21.64 -4.72 -18.86
CA ALA A 44 22.89 -5.45 -18.73
C ALA A 44 22.92 -6.41 -17.52
N VAL A 45 22.39 -5.98 -16.37
CA VAL A 45 22.28 -6.83 -15.17
C VAL A 45 21.24 -7.94 -15.38
N VAL A 46 20.13 -7.65 -16.05
CA VAL A 46 19.13 -8.65 -16.44
C VAL A 46 19.77 -9.73 -17.31
N HIS A 47 20.45 -9.31 -18.38
CA HIS A 47 21.12 -10.21 -19.31
C HIS A 47 22.11 -11.14 -18.58
N GLU A 48 23.00 -10.59 -17.76
CA GLU A 48 24.00 -11.37 -17.06
C GLU A 48 23.36 -12.34 -16.05
N THR A 49 22.32 -11.90 -15.32
CA THR A 49 21.60 -12.75 -14.35
C THR A 49 20.94 -13.94 -15.05
N ILE A 50 20.20 -13.69 -16.12
CA ILE A 50 19.49 -14.76 -16.87
C ILE A 50 20.50 -15.70 -17.56
N LYS A 51 21.56 -15.18 -18.12
CA LYS A 51 22.62 -15.98 -18.75
C LYS A 51 23.27 -16.95 -17.76
N ARG A 52 23.56 -16.50 -16.55
CA ARG A 52 24.08 -17.36 -15.48
C ARG A 52 23.06 -18.39 -15.03
N ALA A 53 21.82 -17.99 -14.87
CA ALA A 53 20.73 -18.91 -14.55
C ALA A 53 20.56 -19.99 -15.62
N ARG A 54 20.56 -19.61 -16.90
CA ARG A 54 20.48 -20.55 -18.02
C ARG A 54 21.64 -21.57 -18.03
N LYS A 55 22.84 -21.10 -17.72
CA LYS A 55 24.02 -21.98 -17.59
C LYS A 55 23.88 -23.00 -16.46
N LEU A 56 23.27 -22.61 -15.34
CA LEU A 56 23.07 -23.50 -14.18
C LEU A 56 21.92 -24.47 -14.40
N LEU A 57 20.81 -24.00 -14.91
CA LEU A 57 19.54 -24.76 -15.00
C LEU A 57 19.48 -25.65 -16.25
N GLY A 58 20.39 -25.45 -17.23
CA GLY A 58 20.35 -26.18 -18.48
C GLY A 58 19.31 -25.64 -19.47
N LYS A 59 19.27 -26.23 -20.66
CA LYS A 59 18.44 -25.72 -21.80
C LYS A 59 16.93 -25.97 -21.64
N ASP A 60 16.55 -27.00 -20.89
CA ASP A 60 15.17 -27.50 -20.84
C ASP A 60 14.33 -26.83 -19.73
N MET A 61 14.98 -26.15 -18.79
CA MET A 61 14.28 -25.43 -17.72
C MET A 61 13.56 -24.19 -18.25
N ASN A 62 12.30 -24.03 -17.91
CA ASN A 62 11.58 -22.78 -18.21
C ASN A 62 12.06 -21.65 -17.30
N ILE A 63 12.61 -20.59 -17.90
CA ILE A 63 13.02 -19.36 -17.20
C ILE A 63 12.07 -18.25 -17.60
N VAL A 64 11.39 -17.69 -16.59
CA VAL A 64 10.48 -16.57 -16.72
C VAL A 64 11.17 -15.30 -16.24
N PHE A 65 11.05 -14.20 -16.99
CA PHE A 65 11.43 -12.89 -16.52
C PHE A 65 10.21 -11.98 -16.42
N HIS A 66 9.96 -11.47 -15.23
CA HIS A 66 8.85 -10.59 -14.88
C HIS A 66 9.38 -9.24 -14.44
N SER A 67 8.91 -8.16 -15.04
CA SER A 67 9.28 -6.80 -14.66
C SER A 67 8.09 -5.85 -14.78
N HIS A 68 8.26 -4.62 -14.34
CA HIS A 68 7.28 -3.54 -14.42
C HIS A 68 7.83 -2.40 -15.29
N ASP A 69 6.97 -1.67 -15.96
CA ASP A 69 7.38 -0.56 -16.83
C ASP A 69 7.47 0.79 -16.11
N THR A 70 7.57 0.75 -14.78
CA THR A 70 7.54 1.93 -13.92
C THR A 70 8.65 2.93 -14.27
N ALA A 71 9.85 2.44 -14.60
CA ALA A 71 10.99 3.28 -15.04
C ALA A 71 11.03 3.51 -16.56
N GLY A 72 10.14 2.89 -17.35
CA GLY A 72 10.07 3.03 -18.80
C GLY A 72 11.12 2.24 -19.59
N ILE A 73 11.73 1.22 -18.99
CA ILE A 73 12.80 0.42 -19.63
C ILE A 73 12.45 -1.07 -19.73
N CYS A 74 11.24 -1.47 -19.42
CA CYS A 74 10.86 -2.88 -19.27
C CYS A 74 10.95 -3.64 -20.61
N ILE A 75 10.58 -3.04 -21.76
CA ILE A 75 10.77 -3.69 -23.06
C ILE A 75 12.25 -4.05 -23.31
N GLN A 76 13.15 -3.14 -22.99
CA GLN A 76 14.59 -3.40 -23.16
C GLN A 76 15.10 -4.47 -22.21
N GLN A 77 14.59 -4.51 -20.97
CA GLN A 77 14.87 -5.59 -20.03
C GLN A 77 14.39 -6.95 -20.58
N TYR A 78 13.18 -7.01 -21.15
CA TYR A 78 12.63 -8.23 -21.72
C TYR A 78 13.42 -8.74 -22.91
N VAL A 79 13.79 -7.87 -23.83
CA VAL A 79 14.67 -8.23 -24.96
C VAL A 79 15.99 -8.81 -24.44
N SER A 80 16.62 -8.12 -23.47
CA SER A 80 17.87 -8.61 -22.87
C SER A 80 17.73 -9.94 -22.15
N ALA A 81 16.60 -10.20 -21.51
CA ALA A 81 16.30 -11.48 -20.88
C ALA A 81 16.14 -12.62 -21.91
N LEU A 82 15.43 -12.35 -23.03
CA LEU A 82 15.24 -13.31 -24.11
C LEU A 82 16.58 -13.65 -24.77
N GLU A 83 17.40 -12.65 -25.09
CA GLU A 83 18.76 -12.83 -25.64
C GLU A 83 19.68 -13.65 -24.73
N ALA A 84 19.47 -13.54 -23.40
CA ALA A 84 20.19 -14.30 -22.40
C ALA A 84 19.64 -15.73 -22.17
N GLY A 85 18.50 -16.06 -22.78
CA GLY A 85 17.90 -17.39 -22.74
C GLY A 85 16.67 -17.54 -21.85
N ALA A 86 15.95 -16.47 -21.49
CA ALA A 86 14.62 -16.59 -20.92
C ALA A 86 13.65 -17.19 -21.96
N ASN A 87 12.67 -17.97 -21.49
CA ASN A 87 11.66 -18.60 -22.35
C ASN A 87 10.32 -17.86 -22.33
N GLN A 88 10.11 -17.05 -21.28
CA GLN A 88 8.82 -16.41 -21.04
C GLN A 88 9.01 -15.02 -20.47
N VAL A 89 8.17 -14.10 -20.92
CA VAL A 89 8.00 -12.76 -20.34
C VAL A 89 6.53 -12.51 -20.06
N ASP A 90 6.24 -11.77 -19.00
CA ASP A 90 4.88 -11.45 -18.61
C ASP A 90 4.48 -10.09 -19.17
N LEU A 91 3.30 -10.01 -19.78
CA LEU A 91 2.79 -8.84 -20.48
C LEU A 91 1.40 -8.45 -19.98
N SER A 92 0.99 -7.23 -20.29
CA SER A 92 -0.31 -6.68 -19.95
C SER A 92 -1.06 -6.20 -21.18
N MET A 93 -2.32 -5.79 -21.02
CA MET A 93 -3.16 -5.21 -22.06
C MET A 93 -3.61 -3.79 -21.70
N ALA A 94 -3.69 -2.90 -22.68
CA ALA A 94 -4.31 -1.59 -22.50
C ALA A 94 -5.79 -1.72 -22.06
N PRO A 95 -6.30 -0.83 -21.16
CA PRO A 95 -5.66 0.40 -20.71
C PRO A 95 -4.81 0.25 -19.43
N VAL A 96 -4.55 -0.98 -18.94
CA VAL A 96 -3.80 -1.20 -17.70
C VAL A 96 -2.36 -1.69 -17.95
N SER A 97 -1.84 -1.51 -19.16
CA SER A 97 -0.45 -1.79 -19.51
C SER A 97 0.44 -0.54 -19.35
N GLY A 98 1.75 -0.76 -19.18
CA GLY A 98 2.72 0.31 -18.93
C GLY A 98 2.67 0.87 -17.50
N GLY A 99 3.43 1.92 -17.23
CA GLY A 99 3.51 2.52 -15.90
C GLY A 99 3.85 1.48 -14.82
N THR A 100 3.02 1.37 -13.78
CA THR A 100 3.25 0.40 -12.69
C THR A 100 2.95 -1.06 -13.07
N CYS A 101 2.46 -1.30 -14.27
CA CYS A 101 2.18 -2.64 -14.80
C CYS A 101 3.29 -3.11 -15.76
N GLN A 102 3.07 -4.24 -16.43
CA GLN A 102 3.93 -4.76 -17.48
C GLN A 102 3.73 -3.96 -18.79
N PRO A 103 4.69 -4.05 -19.72
CA PRO A 103 4.49 -3.54 -21.06
C PRO A 103 3.28 -4.17 -21.76
N ASP A 104 2.73 -3.42 -22.69
CA ASP A 104 1.65 -3.91 -23.53
C ASP A 104 2.10 -5.03 -24.47
N VAL A 105 1.25 -6.04 -24.64
CA VAL A 105 1.52 -7.18 -25.51
C VAL A 105 1.72 -6.78 -26.97
N LEU A 106 0.99 -5.75 -27.47
CA LEU A 106 1.16 -5.23 -28.82
C LEU A 106 2.50 -4.53 -28.98
N THR A 107 2.93 -3.80 -27.95
CA THR A 107 4.24 -3.11 -27.94
C THR A 107 5.37 -4.12 -27.95
N MET A 108 5.30 -5.16 -27.14
CA MET A 108 6.31 -6.23 -27.11
C MET A 108 6.36 -7.01 -28.44
N TRP A 109 5.19 -7.39 -28.96
CA TRP A 109 5.10 -8.03 -30.29
C TRP A 109 5.78 -7.17 -31.36
N HIS A 110 5.55 -5.84 -31.35
CA HIS A 110 6.17 -4.94 -32.32
C HIS A 110 7.69 -4.81 -32.13
N ALA A 111 8.15 -4.76 -30.87
CA ALA A 111 9.57 -4.67 -30.54
C ALA A 111 10.38 -5.91 -31.00
N LEU A 112 9.74 -7.08 -31.04
CA LEU A 112 10.38 -8.32 -31.47
C LEU A 112 10.39 -8.53 -32.99
N ARG A 113 9.69 -7.69 -33.76
CA ARG A 113 9.65 -7.84 -35.23
C ARG A 113 11.03 -7.68 -35.86
N GLY A 114 11.43 -8.66 -36.66
CA GLY A 114 12.75 -8.68 -37.32
C GLY A 114 13.85 -9.30 -36.45
N THR A 115 13.53 -9.75 -35.24
CA THR A 115 14.43 -10.57 -34.41
C THR A 115 14.13 -12.05 -34.62
N GLU A 116 14.87 -12.92 -33.93
CA GLU A 116 14.65 -14.38 -33.91
C GLU A 116 13.50 -14.80 -32.98
N PHE A 117 12.95 -13.86 -32.19
CA PHE A 117 11.93 -14.13 -31.16
C PHE A 117 10.52 -13.93 -31.72
N ASP A 118 9.62 -14.84 -31.37
CA ASP A 118 8.21 -14.77 -31.69
C ASP A 118 7.39 -15.11 -30.43
N LEU A 119 6.39 -14.29 -30.12
CA LEU A 119 5.47 -14.56 -28.99
C LEU A 119 4.53 -15.74 -29.25
N GLY A 120 4.44 -16.22 -30.49
CA GLY A 120 3.56 -17.34 -30.86
C GLY A 120 2.07 -17.03 -30.73
N ILE A 121 1.68 -15.76 -30.84
CA ILE A 121 0.29 -15.29 -30.64
C ILE A 121 -0.36 -14.83 -31.95
N ASP A 122 -1.69 -15.00 -32.03
CA ASP A 122 -2.49 -14.36 -33.08
C ASP A 122 -2.79 -12.91 -32.72
N ILE A 123 -2.01 -12.00 -33.28
CA ILE A 123 -2.09 -10.57 -32.95
C ILE A 123 -3.45 -9.94 -33.27
N LYS A 124 -4.21 -10.48 -34.23
CA LYS A 124 -5.56 -9.99 -34.53
C LYS A 124 -6.53 -10.30 -33.40
N LYS A 125 -6.49 -11.55 -32.90
CA LYS A 125 -7.30 -11.96 -31.74
C LYS A 125 -6.92 -11.21 -30.47
N VAL A 126 -5.64 -10.94 -30.27
CA VAL A 126 -5.18 -10.13 -29.12
C VAL A 126 -5.75 -8.71 -29.20
N ARG A 127 -5.72 -8.06 -30.37
CA ARG A 127 -6.33 -6.74 -30.57
C ARG A 127 -7.84 -6.73 -30.35
N GLU A 128 -8.54 -7.78 -30.78
CA GLU A 128 -9.97 -7.93 -30.54
C GLU A 128 -10.27 -8.07 -29.02
N ALA A 129 -9.49 -8.89 -28.30
CA ALA A 129 -9.60 -9.05 -26.86
C ALA A 129 -9.30 -7.74 -26.11
N GLU A 130 -8.26 -7.04 -26.50
CA GLU A 130 -7.89 -5.74 -25.93
C GLU A 130 -9.00 -4.69 -26.12
N ALA A 131 -9.62 -4.65 -27.30
CA ALA A 131 -10.72 -3.72 -27.55
C ALA A 131 -11.92 -3.97 -26.61
N VAL A 132 -12.26 -5.24 -26.35
CA VAL A 132 -13.30 -5.62 -25.38
C VAL A 132 -12.88 -5.20 -23.95
N PHE A 133 -11.63 -5.46 -23.58
CA PHE A 133 -11.10 -5.11 -22.27
C PHE A 133 -11.11 -3.59 -22.04
N GLN A 134 -10.67 -2.80 -23.02
CA GLN A 134 -10.72 -1.35 -22.97
C GLN A 134 -12.16 -0.83 -22.82
N ASP A 135 -13.12 -1.46 -23.49
CA ASP A 135 -14.53 -1.07 -23.37
C ASP A 135 -15.08 -1.29 -21.95
N VAL A 136 -14.78 -2.44 -21.35
CA VAL A 136 -15.16 -2.74 -19.97
C VAL A 136 -14.48 -1.78 -18.98
N MET A 137 -13.20 -1.48 -19.19
CA MET A 137 -12.41 -0.66 -18.28
C MET A 137 -12.78 0.84 -18.28
N LYS A 138 -13.58 1.30 -19.25
CA LYS A 138 -14.10 2.69 -19.27
C LYS A 138 -14.91 3.07 -18.03
N ASP A 139 -15.46 2.08 -17.34
CA ASP A 139 -16.26 2.30 -16.14
C ASP A 139 -15.42 2.42 -14.86
N TYR A 140 -14.11 2.17 -14.95
CA TYR A 140 -13.23 2.16 -13.80
C TYR A 140 -12.27 3.34 -13.78
N ILE A 141 -12.02 3.87 -12.58
CA ILE A 141 -11.05 4.93 -12.36
C ILE A 141 -9.65 4.29 -12.32
N LEU A 142 -8.78 4.74 -13.21
CA LEU A 142 -7.37 4.35 -13.24
C LEU A 142 -6.56 5.51 -12.66
N PRO A 143 -5.85 5.31 -11.52
CA PRO A 143 -5.02 6.36 -10.93
C PRO A 143 -3.92 6.83 -11.89
N PRO A 144 -3.71 8.14 -12.06
CA PRO A 144 -2.69 8.66 -12.99
C PRO A 144 -1.29 8.12 -12.70
N GLU A 145 -0.94 7.96 -11.43
CA GLU A 145 0.36 7.46 -10.98
C GLU A 145 0.58 5.99 -11.38
N ALA A 146 -0.49 5.23 -11.54
CA ALA A 146 -0.40 3.86 -12.03
C ALA A 146 -0.14 3.78 -13.53
N MET A 147 -0.58 4.81 -14.27
CA MET A 147 -0.56 4.83 -15.73
C MET A 147 0.64 5.58 -16.33
N THR A 148 1.43 6.23 -15.50
CA THR A 148 2.58 7.04 -15.94
C THR A 148 3.90 6.37 -15.59
N VAL A 149 4.87 6.54 -16.50
CA VAL A 149 6.27 6.21 -16.22
C VAL A 149 6.83 7.23 -15.22
N SER A 150 7.56 6.74 -14.22
CA SER A 150 8.20 7.54 -13.17
C SER A 150 9.72 7.27 -13.14
N PRO A 151 10.55 8.01 -13.92
CA PRO A 151 11.98 7.75 -13.98
C PRO A 151 12.71 7.91 -12.66
N GLU A 152 12.22 8.76 -11.77
CA GLU A 152 12.79 8.97 -10.43
C GLU A 152 12.81 7.69 -9.58
N ILE A 153 11.97 6.69 -9.91
CA ILE A 153 11.93 5.43 -9.20
C ILE A 153 13.23 4.64 -9.27
N ILE A 154 14.13 4.94 -10.21
CA ILE A 154 15.46 4.31 -10.29
C ILE A 154 16.34 4.65 -9.09
N PHE A 155 16.09 5.78 -8.43
CA PHE A 155 16.82 6.21 -7.23
C PHE A 155 16.18 5.69 -5.95
N SER A 156 14.89 5.37 -5.99
CA SER A 156 14.14 4.86 -4.85
C SER A 156 13.21 3.73 -5.30
N PRO A 157 13.73 2.51 -5.49
CA PRO A 157 12.98 1.41 -6.06
C PRO A 157 11.74 1.04 -5.23
N LEU A 158 10.57 1.38 -5.78
CA LEU A 158 9.27 1.03 -5.23
C LEU A 158 8.56 0.08 -6.22
N PRO A 159 8.15 -1.12 -5.78
CA PRO A 159 7.42 -2.05 -6.64
C PRO A 159 6.17 -1.41 -7.26
N GLY A 160 5.90 -1.70 -8.54
CA GLY A 160 4.81 -1.08 -9.28
C GLY A 160 3.45 -1.20 -8.57
N GLY A 161 3.08 -2.40 -8.09
CA GLY A 161 1.85 -2.59 -7.34
C GLY A 161 1.82 -1.84 -6.00
N ALA A 162 2.97 -1.70 -5.32
CA ALA A 162 3.08 -0.90 -4.10
C ALA A 162 2.96 0.59 -4.40
N LEU A 163 3.54 1.07 -5.51
CA LEU A 163 3.39 2.46 -5.96
C LEU A 163 1.90 2.80 -6.15
N THR A 164 1.16 2.00 -6.92
CA THR A 164 -0.28 2.20 -7.15
C THR A 164 -1.06 2.22 -5.83
N THR A 165 -0.83 1.25 -4.95
CA THR A 165 -1.58 1.15 -3.68
C THR A 165 -1.28 2.31 -2.75
N ASN A 166 0.00 2.71 -2.63
CA ASN A 166 0.43 3.73 -1.71
C ASN A 166 0.04 5.14 -2.18
N THR A 167 0.14 5.44 -3.48
CA THR A 167 -0.33 6.71 -4.02
C THR A 167 -1.84 6.84 -3.93
N GLN A 168 -2.60 5.75 -4.15
CA GLN A 168 -4.05 5.76 -3.92
C GLN A 168 -4.36 6.09 -2.46
N MET A 169 -3.67 5.47 -1.50
CA MET A 169 -3.84 5.75 -0.08
C MET A 169 -3.50 7.21 0.26
N LEU A 170 -2.38 7.75 -0.25
CA LEU A 170 -2.02 9.14 -0.04
C LEU A 170 -3.08 10.11 -0.62
N ARG A 171 -3.63 9.79 -1.79
CA ARG A 171 -4.69 10.56 -2.44
C ARG A 171 -5.97 10.54 -1.61
N ASP A 172 -6.41 9.37 -1.16
CA ASP A 172 -7.63 9.21 -0.35
C ASP A 172 -7.55 9.97 0.99
N ASN A 173 -6.32 10.27 1.43
CA ASN A 173 -6.05 10.99 2.68
C ASN A 173 -5.50 12.43 2.48
N ASN A 174 -5.56 12.97 1.26
CA ASN A 174 -5.06 14.30 0.90
C ASN A 174 -3.57 14.53 1.26
N LEU A 175 -2.73 13.49 1.15
CA LEU A 175 -1.30 13.51 1.48
C LEU A 175 -0.39 13.35 0.26
N MET A 176 -0.90 13.57 -0.96
CA MET A 176 -0.10 13.42 -2.20
C MET A 176 1.06 14.42 -2.28
N ASP A 177 0.94 15.57 -1.62
CA ASP A 177 2.03 16.55 -1.49
C ASP A 177 3.26 15.98 -0.77
N LYS A 178 3.09 14.98 0.09
CA LYS A 178 4.16 14.29 0.81
C LYS A 178 4.86 13.19 0.01
N PHE A 179 4.29 12.80 -1.12
CA PHE A 179 4.82 11.68 -1.90
C PHE A 179 6.30 11.85 -2.32
N PRO A 180 6.76 13.03 -2.82
CA PRO A 180 8.17 13.23 -3.16
C PRO A 180 9.12 13.05 -1.97
N GLU A 181 8.78 13.59 -0.80
CA GLU A 181 9.57 13.47 0.43
C GLU A 181 9.64 12.00 0.89
N ILE A 182 8.52 11.25 0.77
CA ILE A 182 8.47 9.82 1.12
C ILE A 182 9.34 8.99 0.18
N VAL A 183 9.31 9.27 -1.12
CA VAL A 183 10.14 8.58 -2.12
C VAL A 183 11.62 8.81 -1.83
N GLU A 184 12.03 10.03 -1.48
CA GLU A 184 13.40 10.34 -1.09
C GLU A 184 13.80 9.58 0.19
N ALA A 185 12.94 9.59 1.23
CA ALA A 185 13.19 8.87 2.49
C ALA A 185 13.25 7.34 2.31
N MET A 186 12.62 6.78 1.27
CA MET A 186 12.67 5.34 1.00
C MET A 186 14.07 4.85 0.67
N ALA A 187 14.89 5.62 -0.04
CA ALA A 187 16.25 5.22 -0.39
C ALA A 187 17.08 4.93 0.87
N GLU A 188 17.01 5.80 1.87
CA GLU A 188 17.67 5.61 3.17
C GLU A 188 17.05 4.44 3.94
N THR A 189 15.72 4.34 3.98
CA THR A 189 14.98 3.30 4.69
C THR A 189 15.36 1.91 4.17
N VAL A 190 15.44 1.74 2.85
CA VAL A 190 15.85 0.48 2.20
C VAL A 190 17.30 0.15 2.51
N ALA A 191 18.19 1.13 2.37
CA ALA A 191 19.63 0.95 2.61
C ALA A 191 19.91 0.55 4.06
N LYS A 192 19.38 1.31 5.02
CA LYS A 192 19.56 1.03 6.46
C LYS A 192 18.84 -0.23 6.93
N GLY A 193 17.77 -0.64 6.23
CA GLY A 193 17.06 -1.90 6.48
C GLY A 193 17.71 -3.16 5.90
N GLY A 194 18.89 -3.04 5.27
CA GLY A 194 19.67 -4.19 4.78
C GLY A 194 19.22 -4.74 3.43
N PHE A 195 18.54 -3.93 2.61
CA PHE A 195 18.13 -4.28 1.24
C PHE A 195 17.28 -5.56 1.12
N GLY A 196 16.38 -5.80 2.07
CA GLY A 196 15.41 -6.90 1.95
C GLY A 196 14.69 -6.85 0.61
N THR A 197 14.39 -8.02 0.05
CA THR A 197 13.73 -8.12 -1.26
C THR A 197 12.40 -7.38 -1.25
N SER A 198 12.30 -6.31 -2.04
CA SER A 198 11.16 -5.39 -2.05
C SER A 198 9.98 -5.97 -2.84
N VAL A 199 9.40 -7.04 -2.33
CA VAL A 199 8.12 -7.62 -2.78
C VAL A 199 7.15 -7.61 -1.60
N THR A 200 5.85 -7.81 -1.85
CA THR A 200 4.85 -7.87 -0.78
C THR A 200 5.18 -8.96 0.24
N PRO A 201 5.22 -8.68 1.57
CA PRO A 201 4.84 -7.43 2.24
C PRO A 201 6.01 -6.43 2.46
N VAL A 202 7.25 -6.77 2.15
CA VAL A 202 8.45 -5.97 2.48
C VAL A 202 8.41 -4.57 1.88
N SER A 203 7.89 -4.42 0.67
CA SER A 203 7.68 -3.11 0.05
C SER A 203 6.78 -2.18 0.87
N GLN A 204 5.78 -2.73 1.54
CA GLN A 204 4.92 -1.96 2.44
C GLN A 204 5.64 -1.57 3.73
N PHE A 205 6.50 -2.43 4.25
CA PHE A 205 7.32 -2.11 5.43
C PHE A 205 8.24 -0.93 5.16
N TYR A 206 8.89 -0.90 4.01
CA TYR A 206 9.74 0.21 3.59
C TYR A 206 8.96 1.50 3.43
N PHE A 207 7.85 1.44 2.70
CA PHE A 207 7.02 2.61 2.49
C PHE A 207 6.48 3.18 3.80
N GLN A 208 5.98 2.32 4.68
CA GLN A 208 5.43 2.75 5.96
C GLN A 208 6.51 3.36 6.86
N GLN A 209 7.72 2.80 6.89
CA GLN A 209 8.81 3.40 7.65
C GLN A 209 9.26 4.74 7.06
N ALA A 210 9.36 4.85 5.74
CA ALA A 210 9.66 6.11 5.07
C ALA A 210 8.58 7.17 5.36
N PHE A 211 7.31 6.80 5.28
CA PHE A 211 6.19 7.64 5.67
C PHE A 211 6.31 8.11 7.13
N ASN A 212 6.58 7.19 8.07
CA ASN A 212 6.78 7.54 9.47
C ASN A 212 7.96 8.52 9.67
N ASN A 213 9.05 8.31 8.94
CA ASN A 213 10.22 9.20 9.00
C ASN A 213 9.90 10.61 8.52
N VAL A 214 9.07 10.75 7.48
CA VAL A 214 8.64 12.07 6.97
C VAL A 214 7.65 12.74 7.94
N MET A 215 6.66 12.01 8.41
CA MET A 215 5.58 12.58 9.21
C MET A 215 5.97 12.88 10.65
N PHE A 216 6.81 12.03 11.27
CA PHE A 216 7.15 12.10 12.70
C PHE A 216 8.61 12.44 12.97
N GLY A 217 9.44 12.47 11.92
CA GLY A 217 10.88 12.64 11.98
C GLY A 217 11.63 11.30 11.97
N PRO A 218 12.90 11.31 11.48
CA PRO A 218 13.69 10.11 11.25
C PRO A 218 13.77 9.19 12.47
N TRP A 219 13.35 7.94 12.31
CA TRP A 219 13.44 6.84 13.29
C TRP A 219 12.72 7.07 14.63
N LYS A 220 11.92 8.12 14.76
CA LYS A 220 11.14 8.39 15.97
C LYS A 220 9.95 7.44 16.15
N ARG A 221 9.43 6.94 15.06
CA ARG A 221 8.35 5.96 15.04
C ARG A 221 8.72 4.81 14.14
N ILE A 222 8.83 3.61 14.71
CA ILE A 222 9.15 2.39 13.96
C ILE A 222 7.86 1.69 13.55
N ALA A 223 7.76 1.36 12.26
CA ALA A 223 6.71 0.51 11.74
C ALA A 223 6.97 -0.94 12.16
N ASP A 224 5.97 -1.62 12.71
CA ASP A 224 6.11 -2.98 13.26
C ASP A 224 6.73 -3.96 12.26
N GLY A 225 6.20 -4.01 11.03
CA GLY A 225 6.74 -4.89 9.99
C GLY A 225 8.19 -4.58 9.61
N TYR A 226 8.54 -3.29 9.51
CA TYR A 226 9.91 -2.86 9.24
C TYR A 226 10.86 -3.25 10.38
N GLY A 227 10.48 -2.95 11.62
CA GLY A 227 11.29 -3.28 12.79
C GLY A 227 11.51 -4.78 12.93
N LYS A 228 10.49 -5.60 12.78
CA LYS A 228 10.61 -7.06 12.80
C LYS A 228 11.49 -7.59 11.67
N MET A 229 11.43 -6.99 10.47
CA MET A 229 12.32 -7.34 9.36
C MET A 229 13.78 -7.05 9.69
N VAL A 230 14.07 -5.84 10.19
CA VAL A 230 15.42 -5.40 10.58
C VAL A 230 15.98 -6.28 11.71
N LEU A 231 15.14 -6.69 12.65
CA LEU A 231 15.52 -7.55 13.78
C LEU A 231 15.62 -9.04 13.43
N GLY A 232 15.35 -9.45 12.17
CA GLY A 232 15.52 -10.82 11.69
C GLY A 232 14.31 -11.74 11.86
N TYR A 233 13.17 -11.25 12.33
CA TYR A 233 11.94 -12.05 12.53
C TYR A 233 11.30 -12.55 11.22
N PHE A 234 11.72 -12.02 10.07
CA PHE A 234 11.33 -12.50 8.74
C PHE A 234 12.50 -13.14 7.98
N GLY A 235 13.57 -13.47 8.68
CA GLY A 235 14.79 -14.04 8.13
C GLY A 235 15.88 -13.02 7.86
N LYS A 236 16.97 -13.49 7.30
CA LYS A 236 18.17 -12.70 7.06
C LYS A 236 17.99 -11.76 5.86
N THR A 237 18.34 -10.49 6.02
CA THR A 237 18.45 -9.53 4.93
C THR A 237 19.70 -9.77 4.07
N PRO A 238 19.73 -9.36 2.78
CA PRO A 238 20.88 -9.52 1.90
C PRO A 238 22.18 -8.88 2.44
N VAL A 239 22.05 -7.70 3.06
CA VAL A 239 23.14 -6.97 3.70
C VAL A 239 22.77 -6.78 5.17
N GLU A 240 23.74 -6.71 6.06
CA GLU A 240 23.49 -6.43 7.48
C GLU A 240 22.84 -5.04 7.63
N PRO A 241 21.71 -4.93 8.35
CA PRO A 241 21.08 -3.64 8.62
C PRO A 241 21.98 -2.70 9.43
N ASP A 242 21.70 -1.41 9.32
CA ASP A 242 22.38 -0.37 10.07
C ASP A 242 22.22 -0.58 11.60
N LYS A 243 23.33 -0.53 12.35
CA LYS A 243 23.34 -0.85 13.79
C LYS A 243 22.51 0.11 14.63
N GLU A 244 22.46 1.39 14.26
CA GLU A 244 21.65 2.38 14.97
C GLU A 244 20.16 2.14 14.72
N VAL A 245 19.81 1.75 13.50
CA VAL A 245 18.42 1.38 13.14
C VAL A 245 18.03 0.06 13.82
N VAL A 246 18.91 -0.95 13.87
CA VAL A 246 18.66 -2.17 14.65
C VAL A 246 18.33 -1.85 16.10
N LYS A 247 19.14 -0.97 16.73
CA LYS A 247 18.90 -0.54 18.11
C LYS A 247 17.57 0.20 18.25
N ALA A 248 17.28 1.15 17.37
CA ALA A 248 16.02 1.89 17.40
C ALA A 248 14.80 0.97 17.26
N CYS A 249 14.90 -0.05 16.40
CA CYS A 249 13.84 -1.06 16.22
C CYS A 249 13.68 -1.93 17.49
N ALA A 250 14.79 -2.37 18.10
CA ALA A 250 14.74 -3.17 19.32
C ALA A 250 14.11 -2.38 20.49
N ASP A 251 14.56 -1.14 20.70
CA ASP A 251 14.02 -0.25 21.74
C ASP A 251 12.53 0.05 21.53
N ALA A 252 12.11 0.30 20.29
CA ALA A 252 10.73 0.66 19.97
C ALA A 252 9.75 -0.52 20.10
N LEU A 253 10.18 -1.73 19.71
CA LEU A 253 9.31 -2.91 19.70
C LEU A 253 9.47 -3.76 20.97
N GLY A 254 10.45 -3.49 21.82
CA GLY A 254 10.78 -4.35 22.96
C GLY A 254 11.20 -5.76 22.56
N LEU A 255 11.84 -5.92 21.39
CA LEU A 255 12.25 -7.19 20.82
C LEU A 255 13.77 -7.23 20.62
N GLU A 256 14.38 -8.38 20.91
CA GLU A 256 15.81 -8.59 20.64
C GLU A 256 16.04 -9.06 19.19
N PRO A 257 17.18 -8.69 18.56
CA PRO A 257 17.55 -9.24 17.27
C PRO A 257 17.68 -10.76 17.31
N THR A 258 17.22 -11.43 16.25
CA THR A 258 17.22 -12.90 16.18
C THR A 258 17.80 -13.42 14.88
N THR A 259 18.41 -14.62 14.95
CA THR A 259 18.82 -15.42 13.79
C THR A 259 18.08 -16.76 13.75
N GLU A 260 17.07 -16.93 14.59
CA GLU A 260 16.23 -18.13 14.63
C GLU A 260 15.49 -18.31 13.30
N LYS A 261 15.24 -19.55 12.91
CA LYS A 261 14.49 -19.83 11.69
C LYS A 261 13.06 -19.31 11.83
N VAL A 262 12.58 -18.62 10.80
CA VAL A 262 11.24 -18.01 10.79
C VAL A 262 10.13 -19.05 11.03
N VAL A 263 10.29 -20.28 10.52
CA VAL A 263 9.34 -21.37 10.77
C VAL A 263 9.27 -21.69 12.25
N ASP A 264 10.43 -21.82 12.92
CA ASP A 264 10.49 -22.15 14.35
C ASP A 264 9.89 -21.02 15.23
N ILE A 265 10.10 -19.74 14.81
CA ILE A 265 9.46 -18.58 15.46
C ILE A 265 7.93 -18.65 15.31
N ASN A 266 7.45 -18.92 14.09
CA ASN A 266 6.03 -18.97 13.81
C ASN A 266 5.34 -20.17 14.49
N ASP A 267 6.01 -21.31 14.58
CA ASP A 267 5.47 -22.51 15.24
C ASP A 267 5.28 -22.31 16.76
N LYS A 268 6.05 -21.41 17.37
CA LYS A 268 5.90 -21.02 18.78
C LYS A 268 4.79 -20.01 19.03
N ASP A 269 4.27 -19.36 17.97
CA ASP A 269 3.25 -18.31 18.09
C ASP A 269 1.85 -18.92 18.11
N PRO A 270 1.14 -18.92 19.27
CA PRO A 270 -0.19 -19.52 19.38
C PRO A 270 -1.27 -18.80 18.58
N SER A 271 -0.98 -17.60 18.07
CA SER A 271 -1.89 -16.82 17.21
C SER A 271 -1.83 -17.24 15.72
N LYS A 272 -0.97 -18.19 15.39
CA LYS A 272 -0.72 -18.66 14.02
C LYS A 272 -1.05 -20.13 13.83
N GLY A 273 -1.20 -20.53 12.57
CA GLY A 273 -1.39 -21.92 12.17
C GLY A 273 -2.83 -22.41 12.28
N VAL A 274 -2.97 -23.72 12.11
CA VAL A 274 -4.26 -24.41 11.95
C VAL A 274 -5.16 -24.28 13.19
N GLU A 275 -4.60 -24.43 14.38
CA GLU A 275 -5.41 -24.40 15.61
C GLU A 275 -5.92 -22.99 15.92
N ALA A 276 -5.13 -21.95 15.66
CA ALA A 276 -5.57 -20.57 15.76
C ALA A 276 -6.72 -20.28 14.78
N ALA A 277 -6.59 -20.73 13.53
CA ALA A 277 -7.64 -20.58 12.53
C ALA A 277 -8.94 -21.31 12.93
N LYS A 278 -8.83 -22.54 13.43
CA LYS A 278 -9.99 -23.29 13.95
C LYS A 278 -10.66 -22.57 15.11
N ALA A 279 -9.88 -21.98 16.01
CA ALA A 279 -10.43 -21.21 17.14
C ALA A 279 -11.21 -19.97 16.66
N MET A 280 -10.68 -19.23 15.66
CA MET A 280 -11.37 -18.09 15.05
C MET A 280 -12.68 -18.52 14.38
N LEU A 281 -12.67 -19.60 13.59
CA LEU A 281 -13.86 -20.12 12.92
C LEU A 281 -14.93 -20.54 13.95
N LYS A 282 -14.55 -21.27 15.00
CA LYS A 282 -15.47 -21.67 16.07
C LYS A 282 -16.10 -20.49 16.79
N LYS A 283 -15.32 -19.42 17.05
CA LYS A 283 -15.83 -18.19 17.67
C LYS A 283 -16.95 -17.55 16.85
N GLU A 284 -16.86 -17.63 15.52
CA GLU A 284 -17.86 -17.09 14.60
C GLU A 284 -18.92 -18.12 14.16
N ASN A 285 -18.97 -19.31 14.79
CA ASN A 285 -19.86 -20.41 14.45
C ASN A 285 -19.76 -20.87 12.99
N LEU A 286 -18.57 -20.81 12.42
CA LEU A 286 -18.28 -21.22 11.03
C LEU A 286 -17.76 -22.66 10.99
N PRO A 287 -18.05 -23.43 9.91
CA PRO A 287 -17.51 -24.77 9.72
C PRO A 287 -15.98 -24.78 9.65
N THR A 288 -15.35 -25.77 10.27
CA THR A 288 -13.89 -25.96 10.25
C THR A 288 -13.48 -26.90 9.10
N THR A 289 -13.91 -26.60 7.88
CA THR A 289 -13.45 -27.29 6.66
C THR A 289 -12.00 -26.87 6.34
N ASP A 290 -11.28 -27.69 5.58
CA ASP A 290 -9.91 -27.39 5.15
C ASP A 290 -9.83 -26.06 4.41
N GLU A 291 -10.80 -25.76 3.55
CA GLU A 291 -10.89 -24.50 2.83
C GLU A 291 -11.06 -23.30 3.79
N ASN A 292 -12.00 -23.38 4.72
CA ASN A 292 -12.23 -22.33 5.71
C ASN A 292 -11.02 -22.11 6.62
N ILE A 293 -10.36 -23.22 7.03
CA ILE A 293 -9.13 -23.16 7.81
C ILE A 293 -8.04 -22.45 7.01
N PHE A 294 -7.86 -22.81 5.74
CA PHE A 294 -6.87 -22.17 4.87
C PHE A 294 -7.15 -20.68 4.71
N ILE A 295 -8.37 -20.28 4.38
CA ILE A 295 -8.78 -18.88 4.25
C ILE A 295 -8.52 -18.11 5.55
N THR A 296 -8.90 -18.68 6.69
CA THR A 296 -8.75 -18.03 7.99
C THR A 296 -7.28 -17.96 8.42
N ALA A 297 -6.49 -19.01 8.21
CA ALA A 297 -5.07 -19.02 8.57
C ALA A 297 -4.26 -18.00 7.76
N THR A 298 -4.63 -17.78 6.49
CA THR A 298 -3.91 -16.87 5.58
C THR A 298 -4.42 -15.44 5.64
N CYS A 299 -5.73 -15.23 5.80
CA CYS A 299 -6.39 -13.93 5.72
C CYS A 299 -6.94 -13.42 7.05
N LYS A 300 -6.85 -14.20 8.14
CA LYS A 300 -7.29 -13.84 9.49
C LYS A 300 -8.71 -13.22 9.50
N GLU A 301 -8.85 -12.04 10.10
CA GLU A 301 -10.12 -11.31 10.22
C GLU A 301 -10.77 -11.00 8.87
N LYS A 302 -9.97 -10.70 7.84
CA LYS A 302 -10.48 -10.48 6.48
C LYS A 302 -11.08 -11.76 5.89
N GLY A 303 -10.48 -12.91 6.20
CA GLY A 303 -11.04 -14.23 5.87
C GLY A 303 -12.38 -14.47 6.54
N ILE A 304 -12.50 -14.15 7.83
CA ILE A 304 -13.78 -14.24 8.57
C ILE A 304 -14.85 -13.32 7.96
N LEU A 305 -14.50 -12.07 7.62
CA LEU A 305 -15.44 -11.16 6.95
C LEU A 305 -15.91 -11.74 5.62
N TYR A 306 -15.03 -12.35 4.83
CA TYR A 306 -15.39 -13.02 3.58
C TYR A 306 -16.36 -14.20 3.83
N LEU A 307 -16.01 -15.09 4.74
CA LEU A 307 -16.80 -16.28 5.05
C LEU A 307 -18.17 -15.96 5.65
N THR A 308 -18.32 -14.80 6.30
CA THR A 308 -19.59 -14.31 6.86
C THR A 308 -20.40 -13.44 5.89
N GLY A 309 -19.89 -13.21 4.66
CA GLY A 309 -20.54 -12.35 3.67
C GLY A 309 -20.51 -10.85 4.01
N LYS A 310 -19.67 -10.44 4.96
CA LYS A 310 -19.50 -9.04 5.40
C LYS A 310 -18.33 -8.33 4.71
N ALA A 311 -17.56 -9.04 3.89
CA ALA A 311 -16.45 -8.44 3.16
C ALA A 311 -16.94 -7.41 2.16
N GLN A 312 -16.26 -6.27 2.12
CA GLN A 312 -16.51 -5.22 1.13
C GLN A 312 -15.39 -5.22 0.10
N VAL A 313 -15.73 -4.93 -1.16
CA VAL A 313 -14.75 -4.73 -2.22
C VAL A 313 -14.15 -3.34 -2.05
N ASN A 314 -12.85 -3.29 -1.75
CA ASN A 314 -12.12 -2.03 -1.58
C ASN A 314 -11.07 -1.88 -2.68
N GLY A 315 -10.77 -0.63 -3.05
CA GLY A 315 -9.70 -0.30 -3.99
C GLY A 315 -10.06 -0.41 -5.47
N MET A 316 -11.32 -0.69 -5.79
CA MET A 316 -11.83 -0.60 -7.15
C MET A 316 -12.91 0.49 -7.20
N TYR A 317 -12.63 1.55 -7.92
CA TYR A 317 -13.52 2.70 -8.04
C TYR A 317 -14.13 2.71 -9.43
N LYS A 318 -15.46 2.81 -9.50
CA LYS A 318 -16.18 3.06 -10.76
C LYS A 318 -16.60 4.51 -10.86
N TYR A 319 -16.64 5.00 -12.08
CA TYR A 319 -17.26 6.29 -12.34
C TYR A 319 -18.78 6.18 -12.09
N ASP A 320 -19.29 7.08 -11.28
CA ASP A 320 -20.72 7.34 -11.22
C ASP A 320 -21.08 8.23 -12.41
N ARG A 321 -21.49 7.60 -13.51
CA ARG A 321 -21.77 8.30 -14.78
C ARG A 321 -22.93 9.27 -14.65
N GLU A 322 -23.88 9.02 -13.77
CA GLU A 322 -25.01 9.91 -13.53
C GLU A 322 -24.53 11.17 -12.77
N ALA A 323 -23.74 10.97 -11.72
CA ALA A 323 -23.13 12.07 -10.99
C ALA A 323 -22.17 12.90 -11.87
N GLU A 324 -21.33 12.25 -12.69
CA GLU A 324 -20.45 12.96 -13.64
C GLU A 324 -21.24 13.71 -14.71
N ALA A 325 -22.31 13.14 -15.23
CA ALA A 325 -23.17 13.82 -16.18
C ALA A 325 -23.92 15.02 -15.54
N ALA A 326 -24.37 14.89 -14.30
CA ALA A 326 -24.97 15.98 -13.53
C ALA A 326 -23.94 17.08 -13.25
N LYS A 327 -22.72 16.72 -12.84
CA LYS A 327 -21.60 17.64 -12.62
C LYS A 327 -21.22 18.38 -13.90
N ALA A 328 -21.16 17.70 -15.05
CA ALA A 328 -20.90 18.33 -16.35
C ALA A 328 -21.99 19.33 -16.75
N LYS A 329 -23.23 19.14 -16.30
CA LYS A 329 -24.35 20.10 -16.45
C LYS A 329 -24.36 21.20 -15.39
N GLY A 330 -23.45 21.15 -14.42
CA GLY A 330 -23.44 22.07 -13.28
C GLY A 330 -24.58 21.83 -12.29
N GLU A 331 -25.14 20.62 -12.21
CA GLU A 331 -26.29 20.28 -11.38
C GLU A 331 -25.83 19.61 -10.07
N TYR A 332 -26.27 20.16 -8.94
CA TYR A 332 -25.87 19.72 -7.60
C TYR A 332 -27.09 19.67 -6.66
N THR A 333 -27.03 18.76 -5.70
CA THR A 333 -27.90 18.85 -4.51
C THR A 333 -27.05 19.31 -3.33
N VAL A 334 -27.33 20.49 -2.81
CA VAL A 334 -26.61 21.08 -1.68
C VAL A 334 -27.46 20.94 -0.43
N THR A 335 -26.98 20.31 0.61
CA THR A 335 -27.70 20.16 1.88
C THR A 335 -27.13 21.13 2.92
N VAL A 336 -28.00 22.01 3.45
CA VAL A 336 -27.65 22.96 4.50
C VAL A 336 -28.62 22.75 5.66
N ASN A 337 -28.12 22.49 6.84
CA ASN A 337 -28.93 22.23 8.06
C ASN A 337 -30.04 21.17 7.84
N GLY A 338 -29.71 20.06 7.14
CA GLY A 338 -30.61 18.96 6.84
C GLY A 338 -31.63 19.23 5.73
N LYS A 339 -31.65 20.43 5.15
CA LYS A 339 -32.55 20.79 4.05
C LYS A 339 -31.80 20.75 2.72
N ALA A 340 -32.30 19.97 1.76
CA ALA A 340 -31.73 19.83 0.43
C ALA A 340 -32.18 20.94 -0.52
N TYR A 341 -31.28 21.48 -1.32
CA TYR A 341 -31.49 22.49 -2.35
C TYR A 341 -30.95 21.96 -3.67
N GLY A 342 -31.79 22.01 -4.73
CA GLY A 342 -31.33 21.79 -6.10
C GLY A 342 -30.63 23.04 -6.62
N VAL A 343 -29.35 22.90 -6.96
CA VAL A 343 -28.51 24.01 -7.43
C VAL A 343 -28.03 23.70 -8.83
N LYS A 344 -28.23 24.62 -9.77
CA LYS A 344 -27.64 24.57 -11.10
C LYS A 344 -26.68 25.74 -11.28
N LEU A 345 -25.39 25.43 -11.46
CA LEU A 345 -24.37 26.45 -11.68
C LEU A 345 -24.22 26.76 -13.17
N GLY A 346 -24.33 28.03 -13.52
CA GLY A 346 -23.89 28.57 -14.80
C GLY A 346 -22.57 29.31 -14.66
N LYS A 347 -22.12 29.98 -15.72
CA LYS A 347 -20.83 30.69 -15.72
C LYS A 347 -20.82 31.86 -14.71
N ASP A 348 -21.90 32.65 -14.68
CA ASP A 348 -22.04 33.86 -13.86
C ASP A 348 -23.37 33.86 -13.07
N SER A 349 -23.98 32.69 -12.92
CA SER A 349 -25.28 32.54 -12.23
C SER A 349 -25.44 31.19 -11.57
N ALA A 350 -26.18 31.14 -10.44
CA ALA A 350 -26.66 29.90 -9.84
C ALA A 350 -28.19 29.93 -9.78
N THR A 351 -28.81 28.84 -10.21
CA THR A 351 -30.26 28.63 -10.01
C THR A 351 -30.45 27.72 -8.81
N VAL A 352 -31.13 28.19 -7.78
CA VAL A 352 -31.42 27.45 -6.55
C VAL A 352 -32.93 27.26 -6.43
N ASN A 353 -33.39 26.01 -6.47
CA ASN A 353 -34.84 25.68 -6.45
C ASN A 353 -35.67 26.50 -7.44
N GLY A 354 -35.16 26.80 -8.63
CA GLY A 354 -35.84 27.53 -9.68
C GLY A 354 -35.65 29.05 -9.67
N ALA A 355 -35.04 29.63 -8.63
CA ALA A 355 -34.73 31.07 -8.57
C ALA A 355 -33.24 31.26 -9.01
N THR A 356 -33.00 32.19 -9.93
CA THR A 356 -31.64 32.46 -10.49
C THR A 356 -31.00 33.67 -9.81
N TYR A 357 -29.77 33.50 -9.37
CA TYR A 357 -28.99 34.53 -8.69
C TYR A 357 -27.67 34.76 -9.48
N PRO A 358 -27.23 36.02 -9.61
CA PRO A 358 -25.89 36.28 -10.11
C PRO A 358 -24.86 35.81 -9.06
N ILE A 359 -23.79 35.12 -9.50
CA ILE A 359 -22.74 34.64 -8.61
C ILE A 359 -21.35 34.95 -9.21
N SER A 360 -20.36 35.10 -8.35
CA SER A 360 -18.94 34.97 -8.66
C SER A 360 -18.38 33.82 -7.84
N VAL A 361 -17.57 32.99 -8.47
CA VAL A 361 -16.94 31.84 -7.82
C VAL A 361 -15.43 32.03 -7.89
N ASP A 362 -14.82 32.25 -6.76
CA ASP A 362 -13.36 32.31 -6.60
C ASP A 362 -12.86 31.07 -5.91
N TYR A 363 -11.63 30.65 -6.21
CA TYR A 363 -11.01 29.52 -5.54
C TYR A 363 -10.42 29.93 -4.19
N GLY A 364 -10.69 29.11 -3.16
CA GLY A 364 -10.25 29.33 -1.80
C GLY A 364 -11.30 30.10 -0.96
N ILE A 365 -11.02 30.22 0.35
CA ILE A 365 -11.86 30.97 1.28
C ILE A 365 -11.24 32.36 1.48
N ASN A 366 -11.92 33.37 1.01
CA ASN A 366 -11.54 34.79 1.23
C ASN A 366 -12.13 35.27 2.54
N GLU A 367 -11.35 35.21 3.64
CA GLU A 367 -11.80 35.56 4.99
C GLU A 367 -12.32 37.01 5.13
N GLY A 368 -11.95 37.91 4.22
CA GLY A 368 -12.40 39.31 4.22
C GLY A 368 -13.77 39.55 3.57
N THR A 369 -14.38 38.56 2.93
CA THR A 369 -15.67 38.70 2.20
C THR A 369 -16.81 37.83 2.74
N ILE A 370 -16.57 37.04 3.79
CA ILE A 370 -17.57 36.18 4.39
C ILE A 370 -18.43 37.04 5.34
N ALA A 371 -19.72 37.26 4.99
CA ALA A 371 -20.68 37.85 5.92
C ALA A 371 -20.81 36.93 7.14
N GLU A 372 -20.61 37.46 8.36
CA GLU A 372 -20.81 36.69 9.59
C GLU A 372 -22.20 36.05 9.61
N SER A 373 -22.22 34.71 9.48
CA SER A 373 -23.44 33.97 9.73
C SER A 373 -23.63 33.86 11.23
N VAL A 374 -24.80 34.22 11.72
CA VAL A 374 -25.18 34.04 13.12
C VAL A 374 -25.17 32.54 13.41
N ALA A 375 -24.11 32.10 14.11
CA ALA A 375 -23.94 30.71 14.54
C ALA A 375 -25.03 30.37 15.56
N ALA A 376 -25.82 29.36 15.29
CA ALA A 376 -26.68 28.72 16.28
C ALA A 376 -25.74 28.08 17.34
N ALA A 377 -25.93 28.48 18.61
CA ALA A 377 -25.11 28.04 19.73
C ALA A 377 -25.09 26.51 19.87
N PRO A 378 -23.95 25.88 20.11
CA PRO A 378 -23.89 24.45 20.36
C PRO A 378 -24.50 24.14 21.74
N VAL A 379 -25.34 23.12 21.79
CA VAL A 379 -25.86 22.57 23.04
C VAL A 379 -24.71 21.92 23.78
N ALA A 380 -24.26 22.50 24.88
CA ALA A 380 -23.19 22.01 25.73
C ALA A 380 -23.63 20.74 26.46
N ALA A 381 -22.91 19.63 26.24
CA ALA A 381 -22.91 18.51 27.17
C ALA A 381 -22.03 18.88 28.37
N ALA A 382 -22.55 18.63 29.60
CA ALA A 382 -21.90 19.00 30.83
C ALA A 382 -20.54 18.27 31.03
N PRO A 383 -19.48 18.96 31.48
CA PRO A 383 -18.19 18.34 31.70
C PRO A 383 -18.16 17.55 33.01
N VAL A 384 -17.60 16.33 32.93
CA VAL A 384 -17.17 15.58 34.11
C VAL A 384 -15.83 16.17 34.54
N ALA A 385 -15.73 16.70 35.76
CA ALA A 385 -14.56 17.35 36.28
C ALA A 385 -13.43 16.34 36.55
N GLY A 386 -12.37 16.41 35.75
CA GLY A 386 -11.07 15.81 36.05
C GLY A 386 -10.09 16.92 36.50
N SER A 387 -9.31 16.68 37.55
CA SER A 387 -8.47 17.66 38.20
C SER A 387 -7.00 17.64 37.71
N GLY A 388 -6.78 17.71 36.40
CA GLY A 388 -5.46 17.81 35.79
C GLY A 388 -5.50 18.65 34.49
N PRO A 389 -4.36 19.08 33.95
CA PRO A 389 -4.34 19.69 32.61
C PRO A 389 -4.78 18.66 31.58
N ALA A 390 -5.92 18.94 30.94
CA ALA A 390 -6.49 18.05 29.92
C ALA A 390 -5.53 17.87 28.74
N THR A 391 -5.20 16.64 28.40
CA THR A 391 -4.38 16.28 27.24
C THR A 391 -5.29 15.71 26.17
N THR A 392 -5.38 16.37 25.03
CA THR A 392 -6.10 15.84 23.86
C THR A 392 -5.25 14.79 23.16
N VAL A 393 -5.84 13.66 22.86
CA VAL A 393 -5.27 12.63 22.01
C VAL A 393 -5.86 12.80 20.62
N GLU A 394 -5.02 13.05 19.64
CA GLU A 394 -5.43 13.30 18.26
C GLU A 394 -5.05 12.15 17.35
N ALA A 395 -5.77 12.00 16.24
CA ALA A 395 -5.44 11.04 15.20
C ALA A 395 -4.10 11.42 14.53
N PRO A 396 -3.07 10.57 14.62
CA PRO A 396 -1.75 10.90 14.06
C PRO A 396 -1.76 10.88 12.52
N MET A 397 -2.74 10.21 11.92
CA MET A 397 -2.88 10.05 10.48
C MET A 397 -4.33 9.71 10.15
N PRO A 398 -4.75 9.90 8.89
CA PRO A 398 -6.06 9.46 8.45
C PRO A 398 -6.23 7.95 8.55
N GLY A 399 -7.41 7.48 8.97
CA GLY A 399 -7.66 6.05 9.12
C GLY A 399 -9.07 5.73 9.60
N LEU A 400 -9.35 4.44 9.76
CA LEU A 400 -10.62 3.92 10.24
C LEU A 400 -10.47 3.45 11.70
N VAL A 401 -11.37 3.84 12.59
CA VAL A 401 -11.40 3.31 13.97
C VAL A 401 -11.79 1.84 13.95
N LEU A 402 -10.86 0.95 14.30
CA LEU A 402 -11.15 -0.49 14.37
C LEU A 402 -11.79 -0.86 15.70
N ARG A 403 -11.22 -0.41 16.81
CA ARG A 403 -11.74 -0.65 18.16
C ARG A 403 -11.28 0.42 19.13
N ILE A 404 -12.04 0.59 20.19
CA ILE A 404 -11.74 1.47 21.32
C ILE A 404 -11.65 0.59 22.55
N ASP A 405 -10.48 0.57 23.21
CA ASP A 405 -10.17 -0.35 24.30
C ASP A 405 -10.42 0.26 25.70
N VAL A 406 -10.79 1.54 25.77
CA VAL A 406 -11.05 2.29 27.00
C VAL A 406 -12.45 2.88 27.04
N LYS A 407 -12.90 3.30 28.22
CA LYS A 407 -14.21 3.94 28.45
C LYS A 407 -14.04 5.28 29.15
N VAL A 408 -15.01 6.19 28.96
CA VAL A 408 -15.08 7.44 29.71
C VAL A 408 -15.15 7.14 31.22
N GLY A 409 -14.30 7.81 32.00
CA GLY A 409 -14.13 7.59 33.43
C GLY A 409 -13.06 6.54 33.80
N GLN A 410 -12.43 5.89 32.83
CA GLN A 410 -11.35 4.92 33.07
C GLN A 410 -10.03 5.65 33.33
N SER A 411 -9.31 5.23 34.39
CA SER A 411 -7.94 5.67 34.63
C SER A 411 -6.99 4.90 33.72
N VAL A 412 -6.08 5.62 33.06
CA VAL A 412 -5.08 5.08 32.15
C VAL A 412 -3.69 5.54 32.54
N LYS A 413 -2.69 4.72 32.28
CA LYS A 413 -1.28 5.07 32.47
C LYS A 413 -0.64 5.47 31.15
N LYS A 414 0.41 6.25 31.22
CA LYS A 414 1.24 6.58 30.05
C LYS A 414 1.66 5.29 29.33
N ASN A 415 1.52 5.27 27.99
CA ASN A 415 1.75 4.12 27.13
C ASN A 415 0.74 2.96 27.31
N GLU A 416 -0.41 3.19 27.94
CA GLU A 416 -1.53 2.22 27.93
C GLU A 416 -2.29 2.34 26.60
N LEU A 417 -2.68 1.21 26.01
CA LEU A 417 -3.41 1.16 24.76
C LEU A 417 -4.82 1.75 24.93
N LEU A 418 -5.16 2.74 24.14
CA LEU A 418 -6.44 3.45 24.16
C LEU A 418 -7.41 2.94 23.10
N MET A 419 -6.89 2.78 21.88
CA MET A 419 -7.67 2.35 20.74
C MET A 419 -6.76 1.86 19.62
N VAL A 420 -7.35 1.18 18.65
CA VAL A 420 -6.67 0.75 17.43
C VAL A 420 -7.40 1.34 16.23
N MET A 421 -6.64 1.95 15.33
CA MET A 421 -7.15 2.43 14.06
C MET A 421 -6.46 1.72 12.89
N GLU A 422 -7.18 1.44 11.82
CA GLU A 422 -6.59 1.00 10.56
C GLU A 422 -6.18 2.23 9.76
N ALA A 423 -4.89 2.38 9.55
CA ALA A 423 -4.35 3.37 8.62
C ALA A 423 -3.37 2.65 7.68
N MET A 424 -3.43 2.96 6.39
CA MET A 424 -2.54 2.35 5.40
C MET A 424 -2.66 0.80 5.32
N LYS A 425 -3.85 0.25 5.55
CA LYS A 425 -4.12 -1.20 5.63
C LYS A 425 -3.37 -1.94 6.75
N MET A 426 -2.93 -1.20 7.76
CA MET A 426 -2.27 -1.73 8.95
C MET A 426 -2.94 -1.23 10.21
N GLU A 427 -2.94 -2.05 11.23
CA GLU A 427 -3.40 -1.65 12.56
C GLU A 427 -2.38 -0.72 13.20
N ASN A 428 -2.84 0.44 13.64
CA ASN A 428 -2.06 1.42 14.37
C ASN A 428 -2.64 1.57 15.76
N GLU A 429 -1.84 1.22 16.74
CA GLU A 429 -2.17 1.34 18.14
C GLU A 429 -1.96 2.77 18.62
N ILE A 430 -2.96 3.34 19.29
CA ILE A 430 -2.93 4.68 19.88
C ILE A 430 -2.82 4.52 21.38
N TYR A 431 -1.76 5.06 21.94
CA TYR A 431 -1.41 4.96 23.36
C TYR A 431 -1.64 6.26 24.11
N ALA A 432 -1.86 6.14 25.43
CA ALA A 432 -1.97 7.29 26.32
C ALA A 432 -0.65 8.08 26.38
N PRO A 433 -0.66 9.40 26.11
CA PRO A 433 0.55 10.24 26.18
C PRO A 433 0.97 10.55 27.62
N ALA A 434 0.06 10.44 28.59
CA ALA A 434 0.26 10.71 30.00
C ALA A 434 -0.65 9.87 30.88
N ASP A 435 -0.36 9.81 32.18
CA ASP A 435 -1.29 9.24 33.18
C ASP A 435 -2.49 10.19 33.32
N GLY A 436 -3.70 9.65 33.51
CA GLY A 436 -4.90 10.46 33.71
C GLY A 436 -6.19 9.64 33.67
N VAL A 437 -7.32 10.32 33.53
CA VAL A 437 -8.64 9.71 33.40
C VAL A 437 -9.22 10.10 32.04
N VAL A 438 -9.78 9.13 31.32
CA VAL A 438 -10.47 9.40 30.05
C VAL A 438 -11.74 10.20 30.35
N THR A 439 -11.72 11.49 30.03
CA THR A 439 -12.84 12.41 30.32
C THR A 439 -13.83 12.50 29.15
N LYS A 440 -13.36 12.23 27.92
CA LYS A 440 -14.20 12.27 26.69
C LYS A 440 -13.65 11.30 25.67
N ILE A 441 -14.54 10.61 24.94
CA ILE A 441 -14.23 9.89 23.69
C ILE A 441 -15.05 10.55 22.59
N SER A 442 -14.38 11.07 21.58
CA SER A 442 -14.97 11.87 20.51
C SER A 442 -15.28 11.11 19.23
N VAL A 443 -14.88 9.83 19.19
CA VAL A 443 -14.97 8.96 18.00
C VAL A 443 -15.70 7.67 18.31
N SER A 444 -16.16 6.97 17.26
CA SER A 444 -16.84 5.68 17.36
C SER A 444 -16.17 4.64 16.47
N GLN A 445 -16.34 3.36 16.82
CA GLN A 445 -15.88 2.25 15.98
C GLN A 445 -16.50 2.32 14.58
N GLY A 446 -15.69 2.14 13.56
CA GLY A 446 -16.09 2.26 12.15
C GLY A 446 -16.08 3.69 11.61
N GLN A 447 -15.70 4.68 12.40
CA GLN A 447 -15.58 6.07 11.96
C GLN A 447 -14.30 6.30 11.16
N GLN A 448 -14.41 6.98 10.02
CA GLN A 448 -13.27 7.47 9.25
C GLN A 448 -12.75 8.77 9.89
N LEU A 449 -11.42 8.85 10.06
CA LEU A 449 -10.74 9.98 10.70
C LEU A 449 -9.79 10.66 9.72
N GLN A 450 -9.57 11.95 9.96
CA GLN A 450 -8.48 12.73 9.35
C GLN A 450 -7.34 12.92 10.35
N SER A 451 -6.15 13.27 9.85
CA SER A 451 -5.03 13.64 10.73
C SER A 451 -5.39 14.87 11.55
N GLY A 452 -5.16 14.82 12.87
CA GLY A 452 -5.51 15.89 13.80
C GLY A 452 -6.92 15.83 14.38
N ASP A 453 -7.77 14.86 13.94
CA ASP A 453 -9.09 14.68 14.56
C ASP A 453 -8.94 14.30 16.04
N GLU A 454 -9.72 14.95 16.91
CA GLU A 454 -9.77 14.63 18.34
C GLU A 454 -10.34 13.23 18.55
N LEU A 455 -9.54 12.32 19.10
CA LEU A 455 -9.94 10.95 19.43
C LEU A 455 -10.56 10.88 20.82
N MET A 456 -9.87 11.42 21.81
CA MET A 456 -10.31 11.45 23.19
C MET A 456 -9.53 12.47 24.02
N VAL A 457 -10.02 12.78 25.21
CA VAL A 457 -9.39 13.69 26.16
C VAL A 457 -9.08 12.94 27.45
N ILE A 458 -7.84 13.06 27.93
CA ILE A 458 -7.35 12.54 29.22
C ILE A 458 -7.08 13.73 30.14
N GLY A 459 -7.68 13.74 31.31
CA GLY A 459 -7.56 14.82 32.29
C GLY A 459 -7.29 14.33 33.71
#